data_89601ae6b07936d06949e64a1a41f37c
#
_entry.id   89601ae6b07936d06949e64a1a41f37c
#
_cell.length_a   1.000
_cell.length_b   1.000
_cell.length_c   1.000
_cell.angle_alpha   90.00
_cell.angle_beta   90.00
_cell.angle_gamma   90.00
#
_symmetry.space_group_name_H-M   'P 1'
#
loop_
_entity.id
_entity.type
_entity.pdbx_description
1 polymer ?
#
loop_
_entity_poly.entity_id
_entity_poly.type
_entity_poly.pdbx_seq_one_letter_code
_entity_poly.pdbx_strand_id
1 'polypeptide(L)'
;MSLTPELSPKPRLLIVGGGYAGFQLAKELQTKVKDRGGVVTVVDPLPYMTYQPFLPEVVGGHIEGRNVVVDLATHLKDAEVLRGTVVKVEHARRVATVRGEDGHEFELPYQDIAMTAGATTRVFPIKGLGEHGIGLKTVEEAVTLRNQILERLDAASLMVDAEARRRALTFVVVGGGFAGIETVGEMEHLIRTAVARNPRLSQSEVRIVLVEAMGRIMPEVGEDQAVGVVEHLKDRGIEVLLNTSLGDATDGIMTLVDMKDKSEKEKFGADTLVWTAGVAANAVAKQTDFPVEERGRIEVTPTLQVKDGEDGVLEGAWGCGDVCAVPDLTGAGPGGFCVPNAQHAGRQAKQLAANYMAVRHGEGEVQEYVHKSLGAVAGLGFFKGVGNPLGVKISGPAAFLAHRGYHGYAMPTLERKFRILSGWVAETLFGRDSTSVAGLDTPFNPFRRAAGVELEPGRFERQRALESSKG
;
A
#
# COMPACT_ATOMS: atom_id res chain seq x y z
N MET A 1 -0.20 26.23 30.29
CA MET A 1 1.05 25.95 29.55
C MET A 1 0.64 25.54 28.18
N SER A 2 1.19 26.17 27.13
CA SER A 2 0.95 25.75 25.75
C SER A 2 1.52 24.34 25.57
N LEU A 3 0.72 23.38 25.13
CA LEU A 3 1.12 22.00 24.83
C LEU A 3 1.75 21.84 23.43
N THR A 4 2.13 22.97 22.81
CA THR A 4 2.80 22.95 21.51
C THR A 4 4.20 22.37 21.67
N PRO A 5 4.61 21.38 20.84
CA PRO A 5 5.97 20.88 20.85
C PRO A 5 6.98 22.02 20.70
N GLU A 6 8.12 21.92 21.38
CA GLU A 6 9.21 22.89 21.18
C GLU A 6 9.80 22.71 19.76
N LEU A 7 9.47 23.62 18.86
CA LEU A 7 9.84 23.58 17.45
C LEU A 7 11.06 24.46 17.19
N SER A 8 11.88 24.05 16.24
CA SER A 8 13.01 24.88 15.78
C SER A 8 12.51 26.23 15.24
N PRO A 9 13.10 27.37 15.63
CA PRO A 9 12.75 28.68 15.09
C PRO A 9 13.31 28.94 13.69
N LYS A 10 14.04 28.00 13.09
CA LYS A 10 14.69 28.12 11.79
C LYS A 10 13.66 28.11 10.65
N PRO A 11 14.03 28.70 9.50
CA PRO A 11 13.24 28.56 8.27
C PRO A 11 12.95 27.08 7.98
N ARG A 12 11.66 26.75 7.80
CA ARG A 12 11.19 25.35 7.72
C ARG A 12 10.76 24.98 6.31
N LEU A 13 11.31 23.85 5.81
CA LEU A 13 10.68 23.07 4.76
C LEU A 13 9.83 21.98 5.42
N LEU A 14 8.51 22.12 5.32
CA LEU A 14 7.55 21.13 5.82
C LEU A 14 7.30 20.07 4.75
N ILE A 15 7.52 18.80 5.08
CA ILE A 15 7.20 17.64 4.24
C ILE A 15 5.98 16.94 4.86
N VAL A 16 4.85 16.95 4.14
CA VAL A 16 3.61 16.34 4.57
C VAL A 16 3.54 14.90 4.06
N GLY A 17 3.75 13.95 4.98
CA GLY A 17 3.84 12.52 4.70
C GLY A 17 5.28 12.01 4.58
N GLY A 18 5.65 11.09 5.47
CA GLY A 18 6.96 10.42 5.53
C GLY A 18 7.01 9.09 4.75
N GLY A 19 6.04 8.85 3.85
CA GLY A 19 5.99 7.68 2.98
C GLY A 19 7.12 7.64 1.94
N TYR A 20 6.90 6.92 0.84
CA TYR A 20 7.94 6.67 -0.17
C TYR A 20 8.59 7.95 -0.72
N ALA A 21 7.75 8.91 -1.16
CA ALA A 21 8.21 10.18 -1.69
C ALA A 21 8.82 11.07 -0.60
N GLY A 22 8.11 11.25 0.53
CA GLY A 22 8.55 12.15 1.59
C GLY A 22 9.83 11.71 2.28
N PHE A 23 9.98 10.40 2.56
CA PHE A 23 11.22 9.86 3.09
C PHE A 23 12.40 10.11 2.15
N GLN A 24 12.23 9.84 0.85
CA GLN A 24 13.28 10.08 -0.13
C GLN A 24 13.63 11.57 -0.24
N LEU A 25 12.61 12.44 -0.27
CA LEU A 25 12.80 13.89 -0.32
C LEU A 25 13.55 14.40 0.92
N ALA A 26 13.10 14.00 2.11
CA ALA A 26 13.75 14.37 3.36
C ALA A 26 15.20 13.89 3.42
N LYS A 27 15.46 12.66 2.95
CA LYS A 27 16.83 12.10 2.90
C LYS A 27 17.75 12.90 1.98
N GLU A 28 17.26 13.39 0.84
CA GLU A 28 18.04 14.21 -0.09
C GLU A 28 18.30 15.63 0.45
N LEU A 29 17.38 16.18 1.26
CA LEU A 29 17.40 17.60 1.64
C LEU A 29 17.83 17.87 3.08
N GLN A 30 17.68 16.95 4.03
CA GLN A 30 17.87 17.22 5.46
C GLN A 30 19.21 17.89 5.78
N THR A 31 20.32 17.35 5.30
CA THR A 31 21.66 17.92 5.54
C THR A 31 21.88 19.21 4.74
N LYS A 32 21.45 19.25 3.47
CA LYS A 32 21.61 20.42 2.61
C LYS A 32 20.87 21.64 3.16
N VAL A 33 19.65 21.47 3.64
CA VAL A 33 18.84 22.56 4.24
C VAL A 33 19.43 22.97 5.59
N LYS A 34 19.86 22.01 6.41
CA LYS A 34 20.52 22.27 7.71
C LYS A 34 21.79 23.13 7.54
N ASP A 35 22.64 22.78 6.57
CA ASP A 35 23.88 23.49 6.29
C ASP A 35 23.67 24.96 5.85
N ARG A 36 22.41 25.26 5.41
CA ARG A 36 21.99 26.65 5.03
C ARG A 36 21.13 27.31 6.10
N GLY A 37 21.20 26.80 7.33
CA GLY A 37 20.52 27.39 8.48
C GLY A 37 19.03 27.12 8.57
N GLY A 38 18.46 26.27 7.69
CA GLY A 38 17.07 25.82 7.72
C GLY A 38 16.85 24.54 8.51
N VAL A 39 15.63 24.04 8.49
CA VAL A 39 15.23 22.74 9.04
C VAL A 39 14.25 22.06 8.10
N VAL A 40 14.43 20.76 7.85
CA VAL A 40 13.43 19.90 7.25
C VAL A 40 12.58 19.32 8.37
N THR A 41 11.26 19.46 8.27
CA THR A 41 10.33 18.87 9.23
C THR A 41 9.42 17.91 8.48
N VAL A 42 9.41 16.63 8.86
CA VAL A 42 8.51 15.62 8.31
C VAL A 42 7.39 15.37 9.29
N VAL A 43 6.15 15.45 8.81
CA VAL A 43 4.95 15.11 9.60
C VAL A 43 4.29 13.89 9.00
N ASP A 44 4.19 12.80 9.78
CA ASP A 44 3.51 11.57 9.38
C ASP A 44 2.82 10.92 10.60
N PRO A 45 1.63 10.34 10.48
CA PRO A 45 0.99 9.62 11.58
C PRO A 45 1.74 8.35 12.00
N LEU A 46 2.57 7.78 11.11
CA LEU A 46 3.40 6.62 11.38
C LEU A 46 4.86 7.03 11.60
N PRO A 47 5.56 6.41 12.56
CA PRO A 47 6.99 6.69 12.79
C PRO A 47 7.91 6.04 11.74
N TYR A 48 7.35 5.43 10.71
CA TYR A 48 8.10 4.68 9.69
C TYR A 48 7.51 4.86 8.29
N MET A 49 8.38 4.71 7.31
CA MET A 49 8.02 4.52 5.91
C MET A 49 7.80 3.04 5.63
N THR A 50 6.72 2.67 4.94
CA THR A 50 6.46 1.29 4.49
C THR A 50 6.96 1.09 3.05
N TYR A 51 7.78 0.05 2.84
CA TYR A 51 8.18 -0.38 1.51
C TYR A 51 7.08 -1.26 0.89
N GLN A 52 6.04 -0.63 0.37
CA GLN A 52 4.81 -1.28 -0.11
C GLN A 52 5.02 -2.40 -1.14
N PRO A 53 6.01 -2.35 -2.06
CA PRO A 53 6.21 -3.44 -3.01
C PRO A 53 6.47 -4.82 -2.38
N PHE A 54 6.86 -4.88 -1.12
CA PHE A 54 7.04 -6.15 -0.42
C PHE A 54 5.85 -6.59 0.43
N LEU A 55 4.75 -5.86 0.46
CA LEU A 55 3.55 -6.28 1.22
C LEU A 55 3.00 -7.63 0.75
N PRO A 56 2.92 -7.96 -0.55
CA PRO A 56 2.55 -9.32 -0.98
C PRO A 56 3.47 -10.42 -0.42
N GLU A 57 4.79 -10.17 -0.35
CA GLU A 57 5.73 -11.13 0.23
C GLU A 57 5.58 -11.27 1.76
N VAL A 58 5.11 -10.20 2.46
CA VAL A 58 4.72 -10.28 3.87
C VAL A 58 3.49 -11.18 4.03
N VAL A 59 2.46 -11.00 3.21
CA VAL A 59 1.29 -11.89 3.17
C VAL A 59 1.71 -13.33 2.93
N GLY A 60 2.61 -13.55 1.98
CA GLY A 60 3.16 -14.85 1.67
C GLY A 60 4.01 -15.48 2.77
N GLY A 61 4.47 -14.73 3.76
CA GLY A 61 5.37 -15.21 4.83
C GLY A 61 6.84 -15.34 4.41
N HIS A 62 7.24 -14.70 3.30
CA HIS A 62 8.65 -14.66 2.86
C HIS A 62 9.47 -13.62 3.62
N ILE A 63 8.81 -12.55 4.04
CA ILE A 63 9.43 -11.40 4.72
C ILE A 63 8.61 -11.07 5.96
N GLU A 64 9.27 -10.89 7.09
CA GLU A 64 8.64 -10.38 8.29
C GLU A 64 8.20 -8.91 8.13
N GLY A 65 6.99 -8.58 8.60
CA GLY A 65 6.42 -7.23 8.45
C GLY A 65 7.35 -6.11 8.93
N ARG A 66 8.11 -6.32 10.01
CA ARG A 66 9.10 -5.35 10.51
C ARG A 66 10.25 -5.08 9.53
N ASN A 67 10.53 -5.99 8.61
CA ASN A 67 11.65 -5.83 7.68
C ASN A 67 11.29 -4.93 6.49
N VAL A 68 10.00 -4.69 6.24
CA VAL A 68 9.54 -3.81 5.15
C VAL A 68 9.25 -2.38 5.60
N VAL A 69 9.48 -2.05 6.86
CA VAL A 69 9.33 -0.69 7.39
C VAL A 69 10.68 -0.08 7.75
N VAL A 70 10.82 1.22 7.54
CA VAL A 70 12.04 2.00 7.78
C VAL A 70 11.70 3.13 8.75
N ASP A 71 12.29 3.11 9.94
CA ASP A 71 12.10 4.12 10.97
C ASP A 71 12.59 5.50 10.48
N LEU A 72 11.71 6.50 10.57
CA LEU A 72 11.99 7.84 10.06
C LEU A 72 13.07 8.54 10.89
N ALA A 73 12.94 8.55 12.21
CA ALA A 73 13.84 9.28 13.09
C ALA A 73 15.27 8.73 13.05
N THR A 74 15.42 7.40 12.94
CA THR A 74 16.74 6.76 12.82
C THR A 74 17.49 7.16 11.57
N HIS A 75 16.77 7.40 10.46
CA HIS A 75 17.39 7.67 9.15
C HIS A 75 17.36 9.14 8.72
N LEU A 76 16.56 9.97 9.40
CA LEU A 76 16.42 11.40 9.14
C LEU A 76 17.00 12.21 10.30
N LYS A 77 18.28 12.00 10.62
CA LYS A 77 18.97 12.54 11.81
C LYS A 77 19.12 14.05 11.81
N ASP A 78 19.12 14.69 10.64
CA ASP A 78 19.25 16.14 10.47
C ASP A 78 17.89 16.81 10.23
N ALA A 79 16.79 16.06 10.29
CA ALA A 79 15.42 16.55 10.17
C ALA A 79 14.67 16.45 11.50
N GLU A 80 13.64 17.27 11.67
CA GLU A 80 12.63 17.06 12.71
C GLU A 80 11.57 16.07 12.19
N VAL A 81 11.28 15.00 12.92
CA VAL A 81 10.23 14.06 12.60
C VAL A 81 9.13 14.19 13.66
N LEU A 82 7.95 14.62 13.24
CA LEU A 82 6.78 14.81 14.10
C LEU A 82 5.75 13.72 13.80
N ARG A 83 5.44 12.90 14.81
CA ARG A 83 4.36 11.93 14.74
C ARG A 83 3.01 12.61 14.91
N GLY A 84 2.31 12.80 13.79
CA GLY A 84 1.02 13.48 13.77
C GLY A 84 0.41 13.49 12.37
N THR A 85 -0.83 13.93 12.30
CA THR A 85 -1.57 14.02 11.04
C THR A 85 -1.76 15.48 10.65
N VAL A 86 -1.29 15.87 9.47
CA VAL A 86 -1.66 17.16 8.90
C VAL A 86 -3.13 17.10 8.48
N VAL A 87 -3.97 17.89 9.13
CA VAL A 87 -5.42 17.91 8.91
C VAL A 87 -5.88 19.07 8.06
N LYS A 88 -5.06 20.12 7.93
CA LYS A 88 -5.35 21.31 7.11
C LYS A 88 -4.05 21.99 6.69
N VAL A 89 -4.02 22.58 5.50
CA VAL A 89 -2.94 23.46 5.03
C VAL A 89 -3.57 24.77 4.52
N GLU A 90 -3.10 25.89 5.07
CA GLU A 90 -3.46 27.25 4.64
C GLU A 90 -2.18 27.92 4.10
N HIS A 91 -1.88 27.67 2.84
CA HIS A 91 -0.62 28.13 2.23
C HIS A 91 -0.56 29.66 2.14
N ALA A 92 -1.68 30.33 1.93
CA ALA A 92 -1.74 31.79 1.98
C ALA A 92 -1.26 32.38 3.33
N ARG A 93 -1.42 31.61 4.43
CA ARG A 93 -0.90 31.94 5.78
C ARG A 93 0.44 31.30 6.10
N ARG A 94 0.92 30.40 5.27
CA ARG A 94 2.13 29.58 5.50
C ARG A 94 2.02 28.75 6.78
N VAL A 95 0.87 28.14 7.03
CA VAL A 95 0.57 27.37 8.22
C VAL A 95 -0.08 26.02 7.86
N ALA A 96 0.35 24.96 8.52
CA ALA A 96 -0.33 23.65 8.51
C ALA A 96 -0.86 23.35 9.91
N THR A 97 -2.08 22.84 10.01
CA THR A 97 -2.64 22.32 11.27
C THR A 97 -2.26 20.85 11.41
N VAL A 98 -1.60 20.53 12.51
CA VAL A 98 -1.16 19.17 12.84
C VAL A 98 -1.94 18.66 14.02
N ARG A 99 -2.50 17.46 13.92
CA ARG A 99 -3.19 16.74 15.02
C ARG A 99 -2.27 15.66 15.57
N GLY A 100 -1.98 15.72 16.85
CA GLY A 100 -1.27 14.69 17.60
C GLY A 100 -2.10 13.43 17.85
N GLU A 101 -1.47 12.41 18.40
CA GLU A 101 -2.13 11.13 18.74
C GLU A 101 -3.20 11.27 19.84
N ASP A 102 -3.03 12.25 20.74
CA ASP A 102 -3.97 12.64 21.79
C ASP A 102 -5.17 13.45 21.28
N GLY A 103 -5.22 13.76 19.98
CA GLY A 103 -6.25 14.58 19.35
C GLY A 103 -6.01 16.10 19.47
N HIS A 104 -4.95 16.54 20.16
CA HIS A 104 -4.61 17.97 20.24
C HIS A 104 -4.13 18.48 18.88
N GLU A 105 -4.66 19.64 18.47
CA GLU A 105 -4.26 20.31 17.24
C GLU A 105 -3.42 21.56 17.55
N PHE A 106 -2.37 21.76 16.73
CA PHE A 106 -1.52 22.95 16.80
C PHE A 106 -1.16 23.43 15.39
N GLU A 107 -0.89 24.73 15.29
CA GLU A 107 -0.41 25.34 14.05
C GLU A 107 1.13 25.14 13.92
N LEU A 108 1.55 24.66 12.75
CA LEU A 108 2.96 24.49 12.38
C LEU A 108 3.27 25.46 11.24
N PRO A 109 3.96 26.57 11.53
CA PRO A 109 4.36 27.52 10.50
C PRO A 109 5.51 26.96 9.67
N TYR A 110 5.52 27.29 8.36
CA TYR A 110 6.55 26.88 7.43
C TYR A 110 6.89 28.02 6.45
N GLN A 111 8.06 27.94 5.85
CA GLN A 111 8.47 28.79 4.74
C GLN A 111 8.13 28.14 3.39
N ASP A 112 8.46 26.87 3.28
CA ASP A 112 8.19 26.03 2.11
C ASP A 112 7.47 24.75 2.56
N ILE A 113 6.64 24.20 1.65
CA ILE A 113 5.92 22.95 1.90
C ILE A 113 6.05 22.00 0.71
N ALA A 114 6.18 20.72 0.99
CA ALA A 114 6.12 19.64 0.00
C ALA A 114 5.03 18.63 0.36
N MET A 115 4.06 18.48 -0.53
CA MET A 115 2.95 17.53 -0.39
C MET A 115 3.37 16.15 -0.92
N THR A 116 3.51 15.19 -0.02
CA THR A 116 3.98 13.82 -0.31
C THR A 116 3.17 12.75 0.43
N ALA A 117 1.94 13.08 0.83
CA ALA A 117 1.07 12.25 1.66
C ALA A 117 0.55 10.96 0.96
N GLY A 118 0.89 10.76 -0.31
CA GLY A 118 0.59 9.55 -1.05
C GLY A 118 -0.90 9.31 -1.31
N ALA A 119 -1.28 8.04 -1.35
CA ALA A 119 -2.65 7.60 -1.63
C ALA A 119 -3.12 6.60 -0.57
N THR A 120 -4.44 6.56 -0.38
CA THR A 120 -5.15 5.57 0.45
C THR A 120 -5.87 4.56 -0.43
N THR A 121 -6.29 3.45 0.17
CA THR A 121 -7.18 2.50 -0.52
C THR A 121 -8.48 3.20 -0.89
N ARG A 122 -8.89 3.08 -2.14
CA ARG A 122 -10.19 3.54 -2.60
C ARG A 122 -11.25 2.49 -2.28
N VAL A 123 -12.09 2.78 -1.33
CA VAL A 123 -13.23 1.93 -0.98
C VAL A 123 -14.46 2.43 -1.73
N PHE A 124 -15.09 1.56 -2.52
CA PHE A 124 -16.34 1.87 -3.19
C PHE A 124 -17.52 1.68 -2.22
N PRO A 125 -18.68 2.32 -2.48
CA PRO A 125 -19.88 2.19 -1.63
C PRO A 125 -20.60 0.85 -1.88
N ILE A 126 -19.88 -0.25 -1.70
CA ILE A 126 -20.38 -1.62 -1.77
C ILE A 126 -20.76 -2.04 -0.36
N LYS A 127 -21.98 -2.53 -0.17
CA LYS A 127 -22.46 -2.99 1.14
C LYS A 127 -21.59 -4.14 1.65
N GLY A 128 -21.25 -4.10 2.93
CA GLY A 128 -20.41 -5.11 3.58
C GLY A 128 -18.92 -5.02 3.26
N LEU A 129 -18.49 -4.21 2.28
CA LEU A 129 -17.07 -4.11 1.93
C LEU A 129 -16.23 -3.52 3.07
N GLY A 130 -16.74 -2.49 3.75
CA GLY A 130 -16.02 -1.85 4.85
C GLY A 130 -15.87 -2.76 6.08
N GLU A 131 -16.82 -3.67 6.29
CA GLU A 131 -16.84 -4.60 7.41
C GLU A 131 -16.00 -5.86 7.16
N HIS A 132 -16.00 -6.37 5.93
CA HIS A 132 -15.38 -7.66 5.58
C HIS A 132 -14.06 -7.53 4.82
N GLY A 133 -13.84 -6.41 4.13
CA GLY A 133 -12.65 -6.19 3.31
C GLY A 133 -11.37 -6.00 4.13
N ILE A 134 -10.25 -6.47 3.58
CA ILE A 134 -8.89 -6.19 4.03
C ILE A 134 -8.17 -5.53 2.86
N GLY A 135 -7.59 -4.35 3.09
CA GLY A 135 -6.73 -3.68 2.11
C GLY A 135 -5.33 -4.30 2.06
N LEU A 136 -4.47 -3.70 1.21
CA LEU A 136 -3.05 -4.05 1.15
C LEU A 136 -2.20 -2.79 0.87
N LYS A 137 -2.32 -1.79 1.72
CA LYS A 137 -1.56 -0.54 1.66
C LYS A 137 -0.62 -0.37 2.84
N THR A 138 -0.88 -1.05 3.95
CA THR A 138 -0.13 -0.95 5.19
C THR A 138 0.48 -2.29 5.59
N VAL A 139 1.50 -2.27 6.44
CA VAL A 139 2.11 -3.49 6.96
C VAL A 139 1.16 -4.26 7.89
N GLU A 140 0.31 -3.53 8.62
CA GLU A 140 -0.71 -4.10 9.50
C GLU A 140 -1.73 -4.90 8.71
N GLU A 141 -2.20 -4.38 7.56
CA GLU A 141 -3.11 -5.10 6.67
C GLU A 141 -2.46 -6.38 6.13
N ALA A 142 -1.19 -6.33 5.71
CA ALA A 142 -0.47 -7.49 5.20
C ALA A 142 -0.28 -8.58 6.26
N VAL A 143 0.11 -8.20 7.48
CA VAL A 143 0.27 -9.13 8.62
C VAL A 143 -1.09 -9.71 9.03
N THR A 144 -2.13 -8.87 9.09
CA THR A 144 -3.50 -9.31 9.40
C THR A 144 -4.00 -10.31 8.37
N LEU A 145 -3.81 -10.04 7.08
CA LEU A 145 -4.23 -10.94 6.01
C LEU A 145 -3.51 -12.29 6.09
N ARG A 146 -2.18 -12.29 6.30
CA ARG A 146 -1.42 -13.53 6.51
C ARG A 146 -1.98 -14.36 7.65
N ASN A 147 -2.17 -13.74 8.82
CA ASN A 147 -2.68 -14.44 9.99
C ASN A 147 -4.11 -14.93 9.77
N GLN A 148 -4.99 -14.14 9.19
CA GLN A 148 -6.36 -14.55 8.89
C GLN A 148 -6.41 -15.76 7.96
N ILE A 149 -5.58 -15.82 6.92
CA ILE A 149 -5.49 -16.99 6.04
C ILE A 149 -5.18 -18.25 6.86
N LEU A 150 -4.15 -18.20 7.68
CA LEU A 150 -3.71 -19.35 8.48
C LEU A 150 -4.73 -19.74 9.55
N GLU A 151 -5.32 -18.78 10.24
CA GLU A 151 -6.37 -18.99 11.25
C GLU A 151 -7.64 -19.61 10.62
N ARG A 152 -8.03 -19.19 9.40
CA ARG A 152 -9.19 -19.79 8.71
C ARG A 152 -8.92 -21.24 8.31
N LEU A 153 -7.71 -21.56 7.85
CA LEU A 153 -7.31 -22.93 7.54
C LEU A 153 -7.33 -23.80 8.81
N ASP A 154 -6.74 -23.31 9.90
CA ASP A 154 -6.73 -24.04 11.18
C ASP A 154 -8.16 -24.28 11.72
N ALA A 155 -8.99 -23.24 11.72
CA ALA A 155 -10.39 -23.36 12.16
C ALA A 155 -11.18 -24.34 11.29
N ALA A 156 -11.03 -24.28 9.96
CA ALA A 156 -11.71 -25.18 9.03
C ALA A 156 -11.39 -26.64 9.30
N SER A 157 -10.19 -26.96 9.81
CA SER A 157 -9.77 -28.33 10.12
C SER A 157 -10.67 -29.04 11.14
N LEU A 158 -11.39 -28.29 11.97
CA LEU A 158 -12.28 -28.80 13.02
C LEU A 158 -13.77 -28.46 12.80
N MET A 159 -14.11 -27.70 11.76
CA MET A 159 -15.49 -27.37 11.45
C MET A 159 -16.25 -28.59 10.94
N VAL A 160 -17.41 -28.87 11.55
CA VAL A 160 -18.33 -29.94 11.15
C VAL A 160 -19.45 -29.42 10.24
N ASP A 161 -19.80 -28.15 10.34
CA ASP A 161 -20.74 -27.49 9.43
C ASP A 161 -20.07 -27.27 8.07
N ALA A 162 -20.65 -27.86 7.04
CA ALA A 162 -20.07 -27.86 5.70
C ALA A 162 -20.07 -26.47 5.04
N GLU A 163 -21.06 -25.64 5.36
CA GLU A 163 -21.14 -24.28 4.82
C GLU A 163 -20.11 -23.37 5.48
N ALA A 164 -20.03 -23.38 6.82
CA ALA A 164 -19.00 -22.65 7.56
C ALA A 164 -17.59 -23.05 7.13
N ARG A 165 -17.36 -24.37 6.90
CA ARG A 165 -16.08 -24.88 6.41
C ARG A 165 -15.76 -24.35 4.99
N ARG A 166 -16.72 -24.36 4.07
CA ARG A 166 -16.54 -23.79 2.72
C ARG A 166 -16.22 -22.31 2.79
N ARG A 167 -16.94 -21.52 3.60
CA ARG A 167 -16.68 -20.08 3.79
C ARG A 167 -15.26 -19.83 4.28
N ALA A 168 -14.81 -20.58 5.28
CA ALA A 168 -13.47 -20.45 5.84
C ALA A 168 -12.35 -20.81 4.84
N LEU A 169 -12.62 -21.70 3.88
CA LEU A 169 -11.69 -22.15 2.85
C LEU A 169 -11.83 -21.37 1.52
N THR A 170 -12.69 -20.35 1.47
CA THR A 170 -12.87 -19.48 0.30
C THR A 170 -12.19 -18.15 0.50
N PHE A 171 -11.33 -17.78 -0.45
CA PHE A 171 -10.51 -16.57 -0.44
C PHE A 171 -10.80 -15.75 -1.70
N VAL A 172 -11.19 -14.49 -1.54
CA VAL A 172 -11.54 -13.60 -2.65
C VAL A 172 -10.56 -12.43 -2.69
N VAL A 173 -9.97 -12.18 -3.85
CA VAL A 173 -9.15 -11.00 -4.12
C VAL A 173 -9.82 -10.18 -5.21
N VAL A 174 -10.09 -8.91 -4.94
CA VAL A 174 -10.71 -7.97 -5.88
C VAL A 174 -9.69 -6.96 -6.35
N GLY A 175 -9.42 -6.96 -7.65
CA GLY A 175 -8.47 -6.11 -8.34
C GLY A 175 -7.33 -6.89 -8.99
N GLY A 176 -7.25 -6.85 -10.32
CA GLY A 176 -6.26 -7.56 -11.15
C GLY A 176 -5.04 -6.71 -11.55
N GLY A 177 -4.76 -5.62 -10.83
CA GLY A 177 -3.50 -4.87 -10.95
C GLY A 177 -2.32 -5.61 -10.30
N PHE A 178 -1.11 -5.03 -10.35
CA PHE A 178 0.09 -5.65 -9.77
C PHE A 178 -0.10 -6.14 -8.34
N ALA A 179 -0.59 -5.28 -7.45
CA ALA A 179 -0.78 -5.64 -6.04
C ALA A 179 -1.70 -6.86 -5.87
N GLY A 180 -2.83 -6.91 -6.58
CA GLY A 180 -3.77 -8.05 -6.48
C GLY A 180 -3.18 -9.34 -7.05
N ILE A 181 -2.51 -9.26 -8.19
CA ILE A 181 -1.88 -10.42 -8.84
C ILE A 181 -0.75 -11.00 -7.99
N GLU A 182 0.11 -10.15 -7.45
CA GLU A 182 1.19 -10.58 -6.55
C GLU A 182 0.62 -11.18 -5.26
N THR A 183 -0.41 -10.53 -4.71
CA THR A 183 -1.06 -11.00 -3.48
C THR A 183 -1.71 -12.36 -3.66
N VAL A 184 -2.50 -12.55 -4.72
CA VAL A 184 -3.17 -13.84 -4.95
C VAL A 184 -2.17 -14.96 -5.21
N GLY A 185 -1.06 -14.65 -5.90
CA GLY A 185 0.04 -15.59 -6.15
C GLY A 185 0.74 -16.03 -4.86
N GLU A 186 0.98 -15.08 -3.94
CA GLU A 186 1.59 -15.34 -2.64
C GLU A 186 0.63 -16.05 -1.67
N MET A 187 -0.64 -15.65 -1.64
CA MET A 187 -1.70 -16.30 -0.87
C MET A 187 -1.84 -17.77 -1.25
N GLU A 188 -1.97 -18.07 -2.55
CA GLU A 188 -2.12 -19.45 -3.03
C GLU A 188 -0.95 -20.32 -2.57
N HIS A 189 0.28 -19.80 -2.67
CA HIS A 189 1.44 -20.57 -2.24
C HIS A 189 1.47 -20.79 -0.71
N LEU A 190 1.10 -19.78 0.10
CA LEU A 190 0.96 -19.92 1.55
C LEU A 190 -0.11 -20.96 1.91
N ILE A 191 -1.29 -20.85 1.32
CA ILE A 191 -2.42 -21.75 1.53
C ILE A 191 -2.03 -23.19 1.17
N ARG A 192 -1.45 -23.40 -0.01
CA ARG A 192 -1.00 -24.75 -0.44
C ARG A 192 0.00 -25.35 0.56
N THR A 193 0.95 -24.56 1.04
CA THR A 193 1.95 -25.02 2.01
C THR A 193 1.31 -25.39 3.35
N ALA A 194 0.38 -24.57 3.84
CA ALA A 194 -0.32 -24.83 5.10
C ALA A 194 -1.24 -26.05 5.02
N VAL A 195 -2.03 -26.17 3.93
CA VAL A 195 -2.90 -27.33 3.69
C VAL A 195 -2.11 -28.63 3.59
N ALA A 196 -0.96 -28.61 2.90
CA ALA A 196 -0.12 -29.81 2.78
C ALA A 196 0.43 -30.31 4.14
N ARG A 197 0.50 -29.46 5.14
CA ARG A 197 0.95 -29.81 6.51
C ARG A 197 -0.19 -30.24 7.44
N ASN A 198 -1.44 -30.02 7.05
CA ASN A 198 -2.61 -30.33 7.86
C ASN A 198 -3.39 -31.53 7.27
N PRO A 199 -3.32 -32.74 7.88
CA PRO A 199 -3.94 -33.93 7.33
C PRO A 199 -5.47 -33.91 7.33
N ARG A 200 -6.10 -32.91 7.95
CA ARG A 200 -7.56 -32.72 7.99
C ARG A 200 -8.07 -31.79 6.89
N LEU A 201 -7.18 -31.26 6.07
CA LEU A 201 -7.51 -30.37 4.96
C LEU A 201 -7.11 -31.00 3.62
N SER A 202 -7.87 -30.71 2.58
CA SER A 202 -7.54 -31.08 1.20
C SER A 202 -7.45 -29.83 0.34
N GLN A 203 -6.49 -29.80 -0.59
CA GLN A 203 -6.37 -28.73 -1.56
C GLN A 203 -7.66 -28.58 -2.42
N SER A 204 -8.38 -29.66 -2.64
CA SER A 204 -9.65 -29.66 -3.40
C SER A 204 -10.81 -28.97 -2.68
N GLU A 205 -10.69 -28.67 -1.38
CA GLU A 205 -11.69 -27.93 -0.61
C GLU A 205 -11.43 -26.42 -0.65
N VAL A 206 -10.23 -26.01 -1.05
CA VAL A 206 -9.83 -24.59 -1.09
C VAL A 206 -10.31 -23.95 -2.39
N ARG A 207 -10.96 -22.80 -2.26
CA ARG A 207 -11.37 -21.94 -3.38
C ARG A 207 -10.66 -20.59 -3.30
N ILE A 208 -9.96 -20.20 -4.37
CA ILE A 208 -9.31 -18.90 -4.50
C ILE A 208 -9.85 -18.21 -5.75
N VAL A 209 -10.43 -17.02 -5.58
CA VAL A 209 -11.08 -16.26 -6.65
C VAL A 209 -10.41 -14.91 -6.80
N LEU A 210 -9.95 -14.59 -8.01
CA LEU A 210 -9.52 -13.27 -8.40
C LEU A 210 -10.60 -12.62 -9.26
N VAL A 211 -11.12 -11.48 -8.80
CA VAL A 211 -12.16 -10.70 -9.47
C VAL A 211 -11.56 -9.45 -10.09
N GLU A 212 -11.75 -9.24 -11.39
CA GLU A 212 -11.28 -8.07 -12.11
C GLU A 212 -12.41 -7.45 -12.94
N ALA A 213 -12.66 -6.17 -12.72
CA ALA A 213 -13.71 -5.41 -13.39
C ALA A 213 -13.45 -5.20 -14.89
N MET A 214 -12.18 -5.13 -15.25
CA MET A 214 -11.78 -4.97 -16.65
C MET A 214 -11.72 -6.31 -17.40
N GLY A 215 -11.66 -6.26 -18.74
CA GLY A 215 -11.50 -7.43 -19.59
C GLY A 215 -10.09 -8.04 -19.59
N ARG A 216 -9.15 -7.45 -18.81
CA ARG A 216 -7.78 -7.93 -18.67
C ARG A 216 -7.19 -7.53 -17.32
N ILE A 217 -6.22 -8.32 -16.85
CA ILE A 217 -5.39 -8.00 -15.69
C ILE A 217 -4.14 -7.20 -16.13
N MET A 218 -3.45 -6.60 -15.15
CA MET A 218 -2.11 -5.98 -15.31
C MET A 218 -2.01 -5.10 -16.57
N PRO A 219 -2.74 -3.98 -16.66
CA PRO A 219 -2.77 -3.14 -17.86
C PRO A 219 -1.40 -2.56 -18.25
N GLU A 220 -0.43 -2.56 -17.33
CA GLU A 220 0.93 -2.05 -17.52
C GLU A 220 1.87 -3.02 -18.25
N VAL A 221 1.49 -4.28 -18.40
CA VAL A 221 2.26 -5.26 -19.18
C VAL A 221 1.60 -5.53 -20.54
N GLY A 222 2.34 -6.15 -21.47
CA GLY A 222 1.78 -6.54 -22.77
C GLY A 222 0.58 -7.49 -22.63
N GLU A 223 -0.34 -7.44 -23.59
CA GLU A 223 -1.57 -8.25 -23.55
C GLU A 223 -1.25 -9.76 -23.54
N ASP A 224 -0.30 -10.20 -24.34
CA ASP A 224 0.18 -11.57 -24.38
C ASP A 224 0.75 -12.04 -23.02
N GLN A 225 1.46 -11.18 -22.34
CA GLN A 225 1.96 -11.48 -20.99
C GLN A 225 0.81 -11.57 -19.97
N ALA A 226 -0.17 -10.66 -20.04
CA ALA A 226 -1.33 -10.70 -19.17
C ALA A 226 -2.16 -11.98 -19.37
N VAL A 227 -2.37 -12.43 -20.61
CA VAL A 227 -3.01 -13.72 -20.93
C VAL A 227 -2.22 -14.89 -20.33
N GLY A 228 -0.92 -14.92 -20.51
CA GLY A 228 -0.05 -15.96 -19.93
C GLY A 228 -0.10 -16.01 -18.40
N VAL A 229 -0.27 -14.84 -17.72
CA VAL A 229 -0.48 -14.79 -16.26
C VAL A 229 -1.82 -15.39 -15.89
N VAL A 230 -2.90 -15.08 -16.61
CA VAL A 230 -4.24 -15.67 -16.36
C VAL A 230 -4.18 -17.20 -16.47
N GLU A 231 -3.57 -17.72 -17.53
CA GLU A 231 -3.41 -19.17 -17.70
C GLU A 231 -2.60 -19.78 -16.56
N HIS A 232 -1.47 -19.16 -16.20
CA HIS A 232 -0.64 -19.61 -15.08
C HIS A 232 -1.39 -19.62 -13.74
N LEU A 233 -2.23 -18.63 -13.46
CA LEU A 233 -3.05 -18.59 -12.25
C LEU A 233 -4.12 -19.70 -12.26
N LYS A 234 -4.77 -19.91 -13.39
CA LYS A 234 -5.76 -21.01 -13.57
C LYS A 234 -5.14 -22.39 -13.38
N ASP A 235 -3.94 -22.63 -13.92
CA ASP A 235 -3.19 -23.88 -13.74
C ASP A 235 -2.85 -24.16 -12.27
N ARG A 236 -2.82 -23.12 -11.44
CA ARG A 236 -2.63 -23.22 -9.99
C ARG A 236 -3.94 -23.39 -9.22
N GLY A 237 -5.08 -23.48 -9.91
CA GLY A 237 -6.41 -23.62 -9.30
C GLY A 237 -7.01 -22.29 -8.82
N ILE A 238 -6.51 -21.15 -9.29
CA ILE A 238 -7.10 -19.85 -9.01
C ILE A 238 -8.16 -19.53 -10.07
N GLU A 239 -9.37 -19.25 -9.64
CA GLU A 239 -10.46 -18.81 -10.53
C GLU A 239 -10.21 -17.33 -10.88
N VAL A 240 -10.03 -17.02 -12.17
CA VAL A 240 -9.85 -15.63 -12.63
C VAL A 240 -11.10 -15.19 -13.37
N LEU A 241 -11.83 -14.24 -12.78
CA LEU A 241 -13.10 -13.72 -13.27
C LEU A 241 -12.92 -12.30 -13.81
N LEU A 242 -12.76 -12.17 -15.12
CA LEU A 242 -12.69 -10.90 -15.84
C LEU A 242 -14.09 -10.34 -16.10
N ASN A 243 -14.19 -9.03 -16.39
CA ASN A 243 -15.45 -8.31 -16.58
C ASN A 243 -16.43 -8.56 -15.43
N THR A 244 -15.90 -8.68 -14.22
CA THR A 244 -16.65 -9.05 -13.01
C THR A 244 -16.27 -8.12 -11.88
N SER A 245 -17.25 -7.69 -11.09
CA SER A 245 -17.04 -6.86 -9.91
C SER A 245 -17.75 -7.43 -8.71
N LEU A 246 -17.30 -7.03 -7.52
CA LEU A 246 -18.06 -7.24 -6.29
C LEU A 246 -19.22 -6.24 -6.25
N GLY A 247 -20.44 -6.75 -6.12
CA GLY A 247 -21.67 -5.95 -6.00
C GLY A 247 -22.14 -5.79 -4.56
N ASP A 248 -21.93 -6.83 -3.73
CA ASP A 248 -22.32 -6.87 -2.32
C ASP A 248 -21.40 -7.84 -1.55
N ALA A 249 -21.17 -7.59 -0.28
CA ALA A 249 -20.42 -8.46 0.63
C ALA A 249 -21.08 -8.54 2.02
N THR A 250 -22.38 -8.23 2.11
CA THR A 250 -23.15 -8.27 3.36
C THR A 250 -23.05 -9.65 3.99
N ASP A 251 -22.80 -9.70 5.28
CA ASP A 251 -22.71 -10.90 6.12
C ASP A 251 -21.67 -11.93 5.61
N GLY A 252 -20.63 -11.44 4.91
CA GLY A 252 -19.60 -12.30 4.31
C GLY A 252 -20.11 -13.12 3.13
N ILE A 253 -21.25 -12.76 2.57
CA ILE A 253 -21.79 -13.34 1.33
C ILE A 253 -21.39 -12.46 0.15
N MET A 254 -20.49 -12.95 -0.67
CA MET A 254 -20.00 -12.26 -1.86
C MET A 254 -21.03 -12.39 -2.98
N THR A 255 -21.56 -11.28 -3.47
CA THR A 255 -22.36 -11.21 -4.70
C THR A 255 -21.52 -10.63 -5.81
N LEU A 256 -21.17 -11.43 -6.80
CA LEU A 256 -20.42 -11.02 -7.98
C LEU A 256 -21.37 -10.61 -9.09
N VAL A 257 -21.03 -9.49 -9.77
CA VAL A 257 -21.85 -8.94 -10.85
C VAL A 257 -21.07 -8.78 -12.14
N ASP A 258 -21.75 -8.93 -13.26
CA ASP A 258 -21.20 -8.64 -14.58
C ASP A 258 -20.99 -7.14 -14.76
N MET A 259 -19.87 -6.74 -15.34
CA MET A 259 -19.58 -5.31 -15.55
C MET A 259 -20.41 -4.69 -16.66
N LYS A 260 -20.92 -5.49 -17.61
CA LYS A 260 -21.65 -5.01 -18.78
C LYS A 260 -23.09 -4.61 -18.44
N ASP A 261 -23.81 -5.48 -17.75
CA ASP A 261 -25.25 -5.31 -17.48
C ASP A 261 -25.60 -5.28 -15.98
N LYS A 262 -24.60 -5.43 -15.11
CA LYS A 262 -24.75 -5.48 -13.64
C LYS A 262 -25.60 -6.63 -13.12
N SER A 263 -25.88 -7.64 -13.96
CA SER A 263 -26.56 -8.85 -13.51
C SER A 263 -25.71 -9.64 -12.50
N GLU A 264 -26.39 -10.33 -11.57
CA GLU A 264 -25.72 -11.25 -10.64
C GLU A 264 -25.14 -12.42 -11.43
N LYS A 265 -23.84 -12.67 -11.26
CA LYS A 265 -23.14 -13.83 -11.84
C LYS A 265 -23.08 -14.99 -10.88
N GLU A 266 -22.75 -14.71 -9.63
CA GLU A 266 -22.55 -15.73 -8.62
C GLU A 266 -22.72 -15.13 -7.22
N LYS A 267 -23.18 -15.97 -6.28
CA LYS A 267 -23.32 -15.64 -4.86
C LYS A 267 -22.81 -16.78 -3.99
N PHE A 268 -21.88 -16.50 -3.09
CA PHE A 268 -21.27 -17.49 -2.20
C PHE A 268 -20.67 -16.86 -0.95
N GLY A 269 -20.50 -17.64 0.12
CA GLY A 269 -19.87 -17.21 1.35
C GLY A 269 -18.34 -17.23 1.28
N ALA A 270 -17.67 -16.21 1.82
CA ALA A 270 -16.22 -16.19 2.02
C ALA A 270 -15.86 -15.38 3.27
N ASP A 271 -14.99 -15.95 4.12
CA ASP A 271 -14.52 -15.29 5.32
C ASP A 271 -13.31 -14.36 5.06
N THR A 272 -12.69 -14.49 3.88
CA THR A 272 -11.53 -13.66 3.50
C THR A 272 -11.80 -12.92 2.20
N LEU A 273 -11.93 -11.59 2.30
CA LEU A 273 -12.08 -10.66 1.19
C LEU A 273 -10.92 -9.68 1.19
N VAL A 274 -10.11 -9.69 0.14
CA VAL A 274 -8.98 -8.77 -0.07
C VAL A 274 -9.36 -7.74 -1.11
N TRP A 275 -9.17 -6.46 -0.77
CA TRP A 275 -9.51 -5.36 -1.64
C TRP A 275 -8.26 -4.62 -2.12
N THR A 276 -7.93 -4.78 -3.41
CA THR A 276 -6.82 -4.10 -4.09
C THR A 276 -7.29 -3.26 -5.28
N ALA A 277 -8.60 -3.04 -5.40
CA ALA A 277 -9.23 -2.38 -6.54
C ALA A 277 -9.16 -0.85 -6.48
N GLY A 278 -7.97 -0.33 -6.62
CA GLY A 278 -7.72 1.08 -6.82
C GLY A 278 -7.26 1.86 -5.59
N VAL A 279 -6.76 3.05 -5.88
CA VAL A 279 -6.25 4.03 -4.90
C VAL A 279 -6.92 5.38 -5.11
N ALA A 280 -6.98 6.16 -4.05
CA ALA A 280 -7.41 7.56 -4.08
C ALA A 280 -6.32 8.43 -3.46
N ALA A 281 -6.16 9.65 -3.93
CA ALA A 281 -5.28 10.62 -3.29
C ALA A 281 -5.63 10.75 -1.80
N ASN A 282 -4.61 10.95 -0.96
CA ASN A 282 -4.82 11.17 0.47
C ASN A 282 -5.78 12.33 0.69
N ALA A 283 -6.72 12.17 1.61
CA ALA A 283 -7.79 13.14 1.88
C ALA A 283 -7.27 14.54 2.25
N VAL A 284 -6.05 14.65 2.75
CA VAL A 284 -5.41 15.94 3.07
C VAL A 284 -5.30 16.85 1.85
N ALA A 285 -5.23 16.31 0.62
CA ALA A 285 -5.20 17.12 -0.60
C ALA A 285 -6.42 18.06 -0.71
N LYS A 286 -7.60 17.61 -0.27
CA LYS A 286 -8.84 18.39 -0.23
C LYS A 286 -8.97 19.32 0.98
N GLN A 287 -8.03 19.27 1.90
CA GLN A 287 -7.94 20.10 3.10
C GLN A 287 -6.84 21.16 2.96
N THR A 288 -6.52 21.51 1.74
CA THR A 288 -5.55 22.55 1.38
C THR A 288 -6.22 23.63 0.56
N ASP A 289 -5.62 24.81 0.48
CA ASP A 289 -5.95 25.86 -0.46
C ASP A 289 -5.21 25.70 -1.81
N PHE A 290 -4.67 24.51 -2.09
CA PHE A 290 -4.06 24.16 -3.36
C PHE A 290 -5.11 23.73 -4.41
N PRO A 291 -4.86 23.99 -5.71
CA PRO A 291 -5.71 23.47 -6.79
C PRO A 291 -5.66 21.93 -6.84
N VAL A 292 -6.82 21.31 -7.00
CA VAL A 292 -6.95 19.85 -7.12
C VAL A 292 -7.73 19.51 -8.40
N GLU A 293 -7.28 18.46 -9.11
CA GLU A 293 -7.98 17.93 -10.29
C GLU A 293 -9.20 17.06 -9.87
N GLU A 294 -10.00 16.62 -10.85
CA GLU A 294 -11.25 15.88 -10.63
C GLU A 294 -11.15 14.65 -9.73
N ARG A 295 -9.99 13.97 -9.71
CA ARG A 295 -9.74 12.80 -8.86
C ARG A 295 -9.26 13.17 -7.47
N GLY A 296 -9.14 14.48 -7.17
CA GLY A 296 -8.74 15.02 -5.87
C GLY A 296 -7.25 15.01 -5.60
N ARG A 297 -6.39 14.92 -6.64
CA ARG A 297 -4.94 15.08 -6.53
C ARG A 297 -4.56 16.54 -6.68
N ILE A 298 -3.53 16.98 -5.96
CA ILE A 298 -3.01 18.36 -6.08
C ILE A 298 -2.37 18.54 -7.46
N GLU A 299 -2.74 19.63 -8.13
CA GLU A 299 -2.19 19.98 -9.44
C GLU A 299 -0.78 20.53 -9.30
N VAL A 300 0.17 19.93 -10.02
CA VAL A 300 1.55 20.37 -10.07
C VAL A 300 2.02 20.53 -11.51
N THR A 301 3.06 21.35 -11.67
CA THR A 301 3.77 21.51 -12.94
C THR A 301 4.69 20.31 -13.20
N PRO A 302 5.23 20.16 -14.43
CA PRO A 302 6.29 19.18 -14.69
C PRO A 302 7.54 19.38 -13.83
N THR A 303 7.77 20.58 -13.29
CA THR A 303 8.88 20.89 -12.36
C THR A 303 8.56 20.55 -10.91
N LEU A 304 7.36 19.97 -10.62
CA LEU A 304 6.90 19.54 -9.32
C LEU A 304 6.57 20.68 -8.34
N GLN A 305 6.34 21.88 -8.84
CA GLN A 305 5.78 23.00 -8.10
C GLN A 305 4.25 22.96 -8.17
N VAL A 306 3.57 23.35 -7.10
CA VAL A 306 2.11 23.45 -7.10
C VAL A 306 1.68 24.59 -8.04
N LYS A 307 0.68 24.34 -8.87
CA LYS A 307 0.18 25.33 -9.84
C LYS A 307 -0.49 26.53 -9.17
N ASP A 308 -0.38 27.68 -9.84
CA ASP A 308 -1.17 28.88 -9.57
C ASP A 308 -1.83 29.34 -10.88
N GLY A 309 -3.08 28.93 -11.09
CA GLY A 309 -3.76 29.11 -12.37
C GLY A 309 -3.16 28.27 -13.50
N GLU A 310 -3.24 28.78 -14.75
CA GLU A 310 -2.81 28.01 -15.93
C GLU A 310 -1.30 27.93 -16.08
N ASP A 311 -0.60 29.05 -15.91
CA ASP A 311 0.85 29.17 -16.20
C ASP A 311 1.70 29.51 -14.99
N GLY A 312 1.10 29.76 -13.82
CA GLY A 312 1.78 30.15 -12.60
C GLY A 312 2.17 28.99 -11.70
N VAL A 313 3.02 29.31 -10.70
CA VAL A 313 3.37 28.41 -9.60
C VAL A 313 3.21 29.15 -8.28
N LEU A 314 2.68 28.43 -7.27
CA LEU A 314 2.61 28.93 -5.91
C LEU A 314 4.02 28.91 -5.31
N GLU A 315 4.51 30.12 -4.94
CA GLU A 315 5.84 30.25 -4.33
C GLU A 315 5.98 29.40 -3.07
N GLY A 316 7.03 28.56 -3.00
CA GLY A 316 7.30 27.72 -1.84
C GLY A 316 6.37 26.51 -1.67
N ALA A 317 5.52 26.21 -2.65
CA ALA A 317 4.65 25.04 -2.63
C ALA A 317 5.11 23.99 -3.65
N TRP A 318 5.33 22.79 -3.18
CA TRP A 318 5.85 21.65 -3.94
C TRP A 318 4.98 20.41 -3.73
N GLY A 319 5.04 19.47 -4.67
CA GLY A 319 4.32 18.22 -4.49
C GLY A 319 4.79 17.11 -5.43
N CYS A 320 4.75 15.86 -4.94
CA CYS A 320 5.07 14.68 -5.75
C CYS A 320 4.45 13.40 -5.17
N GLY A 321 4.54 12.31 -5.95
CA GLY A 321 3.94 11.02 -5.60
C GLY A 321 2.42 11.01 -5.80
N ASP A 322 1.78 10.00 -5.22
CA ASP A 322 0.38 9.63 -5.52
C ASP A 322 -0.65 10.69 -5.09
N VAL A 323 -0.30 11.62 -4.20
CA VAL A 323 -1.16 12.73 -3.78
C VAL A 323 -1.26 13.84 -4.83
N CYS A 324 -0.34 13.84 -5.81
CA CYS A 324 -0.22 14.88 -6.84
C CYS A 324 -0.56 14.37 -8.23
N ALA A 325 -1.15 15.24 -9.05
CA ALA A 325 -1.38 15.03 -10.48
C ALA A 325 -0.14 15.48 -11.27
N VAL A 326 0.92 14.68 -11.23
CA VAL A 326 2.18 14.97 -11.95
C VAL A 326 2.00 14.70 -13.42
N PRO A 327 2.22 15.69 -14.34
CA PRO A 327 2.12 15.49 -15.77
C PRO A 327 3.07 14.40 -16.28
N ASP A 328 2.60 13.54 -17.17
CA ASP A 328 3.44 12.59 -17.89
C ASP A 328 3.84 13.13 -19.26
N LEU A 329 5.03 13.67 -19.36
CA LEU A 329 5.56 14.24 -20.60
C LEU A 329 5.94 13.17 -21.65
N THR A 330 5.86 11.89 -21.32
CA THR A 330 6.05 10.80 -22.28
C THR A 330 4.77 10.45 -23.03
N GLY A 331 3.62 10.92 -22.53
CA GLY A 331 2.29 10.64 -23.08
C GLY A 331 1.77 9.23 -22.85
N ALA A 332 2.49 8.38 -22.13
CA ALA A 332 2.09 6.99 -21.84
C ALA A 332 1.08 6.88 -20.70
N GLY A 333 1.03 7.88 -19.82
CA GLY A 333 0.18 7.88 -18.64
C GLY A 333 -1.30 8.16 -18.93
N PRO A 334 -2.22 7.49 -18.20
CA PRO A 334 -3.65 7.64 -18.40
C PRO A 334 -4.11 9.08 -18.07
N GLY A 335 -4.75 9.73 -19.01
CA GLY A 335 -5.23 11.13 -18.85
C GLY A 335 -4.09 12.15 -18.82
N GLY A 336 -2.90 11.81 -19.32
CA GLY A 336 -1.74 12.72 -19.37
C GLY A 336 -0.97 12.84 -18.03
N PHE A 337 -1.23 11.97 -17.08
CA PHE A 337 -0.57 11.99 -15.77
C PHE A 337 0.21 10.70 -15.48
N CYS A 338 1.26 10.83 -14.68
CA CYS A 338 1.99 9.69 -14.15
C CYS A 338 1.08 8.78 -13.33
N VAL A 339 1.25 7.46 -13.47
CA VAL A 339 0.51 6.48 -12.67
C VAL A 339 1.00 6.48 -11.22
N PRO A 340 0.09 6.34 -10.22
CA PRO A 340 0.47 6.23 -8.82
C PRO A 340 1.29 4.95 -8.58
N ASN A 341 2.59 5.08 -8.37
CA ASN A 341 3.47 3.97 -8.00
C ASN A 341 4.77 4.42 -7.31
N ALA A 342 5.43 3.49 -6.64
CA ALA A 342 6.66 3.74 -5.90
C ALA A 342 7.83 4.19 -6.79
N GLN A 343 7.89 3.76 -8.05
CA GLN A 343 8.92 4.15 -9.01
C GLN A 343 8.85 5.64 -9.34
N HIS A 344 7.65 6.13 -9.66
CA HIS A 344 7.41 7.55 -9.89
C HIS A 344 7.67 8.34 -8.61
N ALA A 345 7.10 7.92 -7.47
CA ALA A 345 7.23 8.63 -6.19
C ALA A 345 8.69 8.87 -5.79
N GLY A 346 9.54 7.84 -5.88
CA GLY A 346 10.96 7.97 -5.51
C GLY A 346 11.78 8.83 -6.47
N ARG A 347 11.49 8.78 -7.78
CA ARG A 347 12.20 9.59 -8.80
C ARG A 347 11.74 11.03 -8.78
N GLN A 348 10.45 11.27 -8.64
CA GLN A 348 9.87 12.60 -8.48
C GLN A 348 10.46 13.29 -7.24
N ALA A 349 10.58 12.58 -6.12
CA ALA A 349 11.16 13.12 -4.90
C ALA A 349 12.63 13.59 -5.09
N LYS A 350 13.44 12.83 -5.85
CA LYS A 350 14.81 13.23 -6.19
C LYS A 350 14.85 14.46 -7.10
N GLN A 351 13.98 14.49 -8.11
CA GLN A 351 13.88 15.66 -9.01
C GLN A 351 13.38 16.89 -8.26
N LEU A 352 12.37 16.74 -7.39
CA LEU A 352 11.88 17.82 -6.54
C LEU A 352 12.99 18.36 -5.63
N ALA A 353 13.80 17.49 -5.03
CA ALA A 353 14.93 17.91 -4.20
C ALA A 353 15.93 18.77 -4.98
N ALA A 354 16.27 18.38 -6.21
CA ALA A 354 17.15 19.16 -7.08
C ALA A 354 16.50 20.51 -7.46
N ASN A 355 15.24 20.50 -7.87
CA ASN A 355 14.51 21.72 -8.25
C ASN A 355 14.33 22.66 -7.05
N TYR A 356 14.06 22.13 -5.85
CA TYR A 356 14.00 22.93 -4.62
C TYR A 356 15.33 23.64 -4.34
N MET A 357 16.46 22.94 -4.47
CA MET A 357 17.79 23.55 -4.28
C MET A 357 18.10 24.59 -5.34
N ALA A 358 17.70 24.37 -6.58
CA ALA A 358 17.85 25.34 -7.66
C ALA A 358 17.05 26.64 -7.41
N VAL A 359 15.76 26.51 -7.06
CA VAL A 359 14.88 27.65 -6.84
C VAL A 359 15.24 28.40 -5.55
N ARG A 360 15.47 27.68 -4.45
CA ARG A 360 15.62 28.29 -3.12
C ARG A 360 17.04 28.77 -2.82
N HIS A 361 18.03 28.10 -3.40
CA HIS A 361 19.46 28.34 -3.09
C HIS A 361 20.31 28.67 -4.32
N GLY A 362 19.73 28.71 -5.52
CA GLY A 362 20.46 28.97 -6.76
C GLY A 362 21.44 27.85 -7.15
N GLU A 363 21.18 26.61 -6.70
CA GLU A 363 22.06 25.47 -6.94
C GLU A 363 21.54 24.54 -8.04
N GLY A 364 22.13 24.62 -9.21
CA GLY A 364 21.71 23.86 -10.38
C GLY A 364 20.62 24.55 -11.20
N GLU A 365 19.94 23.81 -12.02
CA GLU A 365 18.86 24.28 -12.90
C GLU A 365 17.55 23.54 -12.59
N VAL A 366 16.43 24.24 -12.73
CA VAL A 366 15.10 23.65 -12.62
C VAL A 366 14.85 22.77 -13.85
N GLN A 367 14.48 21.53 -13.63
CA GLN A 367 14.24 20.56 -14.69
C GLN A 367 12.85 19.94 -14.56
N GLU A 368 12.24 19.65 -15.69
CA GLU A 368 11.00 18.91 -15.77
C GLU A 368 11.20 17.44 -15.42
N TYR A 369 10.22 16.85 -14.77
CA TYR A 369 10.20 15.41 -14.51
C TYR A 369 9.79 14.66 -15.77
N VAL A 370 10.70 13.90 -16.34
CA VAL A 370 10.46 13.00 -17.47
C VAL A 370 10.67 11.56 -17.02
N HIS A 371 9.62 10.74 -17.13
CA HIS A 371 9.70 9.33 -16.73
C HIS A 371 10.33 8.49 -17.84
N LYS A 372 11.44 7.85 -17.51
CA LYS A 372 12.02 6.80 -18.35
C LYS A 372 11.69 5.44 -17.73
N SER A 373 10.72 4.74 -18.33
CA SER A 373 10.30 3.43 -17.85
C SER A 373 11.44 2.42 -17.90
N LEU A 374 11.60 1.66 -16.83
CA LEU A 374 12.50 0.49 -16.79
C LEU A 374 11.74 -0.82 -17.04
N GLY A 375 10.47 -0.73 -17.46
CA GLY A 375 9.57 -1.86 -17.54
C GLY A 375 8.95 -2.19 -16.19
N ALA A 376 8.26 -3.32 -16.13
CA ALA A 376 7.58 -3.80 -14.94
C ALA A 376 7.93 -5.28 -14.70
N VAL A 377 7.99 -5.69 -13.44
CA VAL A 377 8.18 -7.09 -13.05
C VAL A 377 7.29 -7.38 -11.86
N ALA A 378 6.55 -8.49 -11.90
CA ALA A 378 5.68 -8.98 -10.82
C ALA A 378 6.18 -10.32 -10.29
N GLY A 379 6.14 -10.49 -8.97
CA GLY A 379 6.25 -11.78 -8.31
C GLY A 379 4.91 -12.51 -8.31
N LEU A 380 4.92 -13.81 -8.60
CA LEU A 380 3.70 -14.66 -8.63
C LEU A 380 3.82 -15.82 -7.63
N GLY A 381 4.62 -15.68 -6.60
CA GLY A 381 5.00 -16.73 -5.66
C GLY A 381 6.40 -17.29 -5.96
N PHE A 382 6.84 -18.25 -5.14
CA PHE A 382 8.21 -18.75 -5.13
C PHE A 382 8.65 -19.32 -6.49
N PHE A 383 9.76 -18.80 -7.04
CA PHE A 383 10.30 -19.07 -8.39
C PHE A 383 9.33 -18.79 -9.54
N LYS A 384 8.33 -17.94 -9.33
CA LYS A 384 7.35 -17.58 -10.35
C LYS A 384 7.28 -16.06 -10.48
N GLY A 385 7.24 -15.57 -11.69
CA GLY A 385 7.12 -14.15 -11.98
C GLY A 385 6.89 -13.89 -13.45
N VAL A 386 6.58 -12.66 -13.80
CA VAL A 386 6.40 -12.16 -15.15
C VAL A 386 6.89 -10.73 -15.24
N GLY A 387 7.42 -10.33 -16.37
CA GLY A 387 7.80 -8.92 -16.56
C GLY A 387 8.47 -8.64 -17.88
N ASN A 388 8.76 -7.37 -18.07
CA ASN A 388 9.43 -6.85 -19.27
C ASN A 388 10.52 -5.81 -18.92
N PRO A 389 11.46 -6.12 -18.00
CA PRO A 389 12.49 -5.17 -17.65
C PRO A 389 13.27 -4.74 -18.91
N LEU A 390 13.43 -3.41 -19.07
CA LEU A 390 14.09 -2.80 -20.22
C LEU A 390 13.52 -3.28 -21.59
N GLY A 391 12.24 -3.68 -21.62
CA GLY A 391 11.57 -4.19 -22.82
C GLY A 391 11.80 -5.68 -23.11
N VAL A 392 12.62 -6.38 -22.31
CA VAL A 392 12.88 -7.82 -22.48
C VAL A 392 11.82 -8.62 -21.72
N LYS A 393 11.01 -9.41 -22.44
CA LYS A 393 10.01 -10.28 -21.81
C LYS A 393 10.68 -11.43 -21.07
N ILE A 394 10.40 -11.55 -19.78
CA ILE A 394 10.89 -12.63 -18.92
C ILE A 394 9.74 -13.24 -18.13
N SER A 395 9.87 -14.52 -17.77
CA SER A 395 8.88 -15.23 -16.95
C SER A 395 9.55 -16.28 -16.04
N GLY A 396 8.79 -16.89 -15.13
CA GLY A 396 9.24 -17.94 -14.23
C GLY A 396 10.37 -17.49 -13.29
N PRO A 397 11.40 -18.36 -13.08
CA PRO A 397 12.49 -18.07 -12.15
C PRO A 397 13.29 -16.80 -12.48
N ALA A 398 13.47 -16.50 -13.78
CA ALA A 398 14.20 -15.30 -14.21
C ALA A 398 13.46 -14.02 -13.78
N ALA A 399 12.15 -13.96 -13.97
CA ALA A 399 11.34 -12.82 -13.52
C ALA A 399 11.28 -12.71 -12.00
N PHE A 400 11.18 -13.84 -11.30
CA PHE A 400 11.22 -13.89 -9.84
C PHE A 400 12.53 -13.31 -9.27
N LEU A 401 13.68 -13.73 -9.83
CA LEU A 401 14.99 -13.20 -9.42
C LEU A 401 15.15 -11.72 -9.77
N ALA A 402 14.64 -11.30 -10.92
CA ALA A 402 14.66 -9.90 -11.33
C ALA A 402 13.81 -9.03 -10.39
N HIS A 403 12.61 -9.50 -10.00
CA HIS A 403 11.72 -8.83 -9.03
C HIS A 403 12.41 -8.68 -7.67
N ARG A 404 12.87 -9.77 -7.07
CA ARG A 404 13.58 -9.74 -5.77
C ARG A 404 14.87 -8.92 -5.82
N GLY A 405 15.65 -9.08 -6.89
CA GLY A 405 16.89 -8.33 -7.09
C GLY A 405 16.66 -6.82 -7.18
N TYR A 406 15.69 -6.40 -7.98
CA TYR A 406 15.32 -4.99 -8.12
C TYR A 406 14.81 -4.40 -6.78
N HIS A 407 13.84 -5.04 -6.14
CA HIS A 407 13.27 -4.53 -4.90
C HIS A 407 14.23 -4.63 -3.71
N GLY A 408 15.06 -5.67 -3.65
CA GLY A 408 16.15 -5.75 -2.67
C GLY A 408 17.19 -4.65 -2.85
N TYR A 409 17.53 -4.30 -4.10
CA TYR A 409 18.40 -3.15 -4.39
C TYR A 409 17.72 -1.81 -4.05
N ALA A 410 16.45 -1.63 -4.41
CA ALA A 410 15.69 -0.41 -4.21
C ALA A 410 15.28 -0.14 -2.76
N MET A 411 15.36 -1.14 -1.88
CA MET A 411 15.12 -0.97 -0.44
C MET A 411 16.02 0.14 0.12
N PRO A 412 15.48 1.13 0.86
CA PRO A 412 16.20 2.39 1.12
C PRO A 412 17.43 2.26 2.04
N THR A 413 17.52 1.21 2.88
CA THR A 413 18.57 1.11 3.91
C THR A 413 19.34 -0.21 3.84
N LEU A 414 20.65 -0.17 4.12
CA LEU A 414 21.51 -1.37 4.10
C LEU A 414 21.07 -2.40 5.14
N GLU A 415 20.66 -1.95 6.33
CA GLU A 415 20.17 -2.83 7.39
C GLU A 415 18.95 -3.63 6.92
N ARG A 416 17.96 -2.99 6.30
CA ARG A 416 16.75 -3.66 5.79
C ARG A 416 17.06 -4.59 4.63
N LYS A 417 17.95 -4.19 3.72
CA LYS A 417 18.45 -5.09 2.65
C LYS A 417 19.02 -6.39 3.23
N PHE A 418 19.87 -6.27 4.24
CA PHE A 418 20.48 -7.45 4.88
C PHE A 418 19.43 -8.34 5.56
N ARG A 419 18.48 -7.75 6.31
CA ARG A 419 17.41 -8.51 6.98
C ARG A 419 16.51 -9.25 5.99
N ILE A 420 16.15 -8.60 4.88
CA ILE A 420 15.34 -9.22 3.82
C ILE A 420 16.12 -10.35 3.14
N LEU A 421 17.37 -10.12 2.78
CA LEU A 421 18.21 -11.14 2.15
C LEU A 421 18.40 -12.34 3.05
N SER A 422 18.65 -12.14 4.35
CA SER A 422 18.78 -13.24 5.32
C SER A 422 17.46 -14.01 5.48
N GLY A 423 16.31 -13.34 5.42
CA GLY A 423 14.99 -13.99 5.39
C GLY A 423 14.81 -14.91 4.18
N TRP A 424 15.16 -14.45 2.99
CA TRP A 424 15.11 -15.28 1.77
C TRP A 424 16.05 -16.47 1.81
N VAL A 425 17.25 -16.30 2.40
CA VAL A 425 18.18 -17.43 2.62
C VAL A 425 17.59 -18.44 3.60
N ALA A 426 17.04 -17.99 4.72
CA ALA A 426 16.37 -18.85 5.69
C ALA A 426 15.20 -19.63 5.07
N GLU A 427 14.35 -18.95 4.27
CA GLU A 427 13.27 -19.60 3.55
C GLU A 427 13.77 -20.69 2.58
N THR A 428 14.85 -20.40 1.85
CA THR A 428 15.42 -21.36 0.91
C THR A 428 15.94 -22.62 1.62
N LEU A 429 16.49 -22.47 2.82
CA LEU A 429 17.08 -23.57 3.61
C LEU A 429 16.03 -24.37 4.42
N PHE A 430 15.05 -23.69 4.98
CA PHE A 430 14.10 -24.28 5.95
C PHE A 430 12.66 -24.35 5.43
N GLY A 431 12.40 -23.79 4.25
CA GLY A 431 11.06 -23.64 3.70
C GLY A 431 10.31 -22.47 4.30
N ARG A 432 9.08 -22.26 3.80
CA ARG A 432 8.21 -21.17 4.21
C ARG A 432 7.68 -21.37 5.62
N ASP A 433 7.70 -20.30 6.42
CA ASP A 433 6.99 -20.26 7.69
C ASP A 433 5.48 -20.11 7.46
N SER A 434 4.72 -21.08 7.92
CA SER A 434 3.24 -21.11 7.90
C SER A 434 2.64 -21.09 9.32
N THR A 435 3.38 -20.60 10.31
CA THR A 435 2.89 -20.44 11.68
C THR A 435 2.02 -19.19 11.77
N SER A 436 0.79 -19.33 12.28
CA SER A 436 -0.04 -18.18 12.65
C SER A 436 0.31 -17.68 14.05
N VAL A 437 0.20 -16.37 14.24
CA VAL A 437 0.20 -15.77 15.58
C VAL A 437 -1.24 -15.50 15.95
N ALA A 438 -1.88 -16.46 16.60
CA ALA A 438 -3.28 -16.39 16.97
C ALA A 438 -3.58 -15.23 17.95
N GLY A 439 -4.78 -14.64 17.83
CA GLY A 439 -5.29 -13.66 18.78
C GLY A 439 -4.67 -12.26 18.65
N LEU A 440 -4.05 -11.91 17.53
CA LEU A 440 -3.53 -10.54 17.30
C LEU A 440 -4.64 -9.49 17.25
N ASP A 441 -5.88 -9.87 16.97
CA ASP A 441 -7.05 -9.01 17.01
C ASP A 441 -7.60 -8.76 18.42
N THR A 442 -7.16 -9.58 19.40
CA THR A 442 -7.54 -9.47 20.82
C THR A 442 -6.33 -9.75 21.73
N PRO A 443 -5.23 -8.99 21.62
CA PRO A 443 -3.95 -9.31 22.26
C PRO A 443 -3.99 -9.29 23.79
N PHE A 444 -4.98 -8.65 24.39
CA PHE A 444 -5.15 -8.56 25.86
C PHE A 444 -5.98 -9.70 26.45
N ASN A 445 -6.66 -10.50 25.64
CA ASN A 445 -7.54 -11.58 26.13
C ASN A 445 -6.85 -12.64 26.98
N PRO A 446 -5.60 -13.05 26.73
CA PRO A 446 -4.92 -13.98 27.66
C PRO A 446 -4.79 -13.42 29.07
N PHE A 447 -4.44 -12.15 29.21
CA PHE A 447 -4.33 -11.50 30.53
C PHE A 447 -5.73 -11.25 31.15
N ARG A 448 -6.71 -10.80 30.36
CA ARG A 448 -8.10 -10.60 30.79
C ARG A 448 -8.68 -11.92 31.35
N ARG A 449 -8.46 -13.03 30.67
CA ARG A 449 -8.89 -14.36 31.12
C ARG A 449 -8.27 -14.73 32.47
N ALA A 450 -6.95 -14.49 32.64
CA ALA A 450 -6.27 -14.75 33.90
C ALA A 450 -6.76 -13.85 35.05
N ALA A 451 -7.18 -12.64 34.74
CA ALA A 451 -7.72 -11.67 35.68
C ALA A 451 -9.22 -11.87 35.95
N GLY A 452 -9.91 -12.81 35.32
CA GLY A 452 -11.35 -13.06 35.49
C GLY A 452 -12.26 -11.92 34.99
N VAL A 453 -11.75 -11.11 34.03
CA VAL A 453 -12.56 -10.02 33.44
C VAL A 453 -13.09 -10.41 32.07
N GLU A 454 -14.10 -9.68 31.58
CA GLU A 454 -14.73 -9.90 30.28
C GLU A 454 -13.72 -9.84 29.14
N LEU A 455 -13.83 -10.79 28.22
CA LEU A 455 -12.96 -10.87 27.04
C LEU A 455 -13.43 -9.91 25.95
N GLU A 456 -12.50 -9.37 25.19
CA GLU A 456 -12.83 -8.63 23.98
C GLU A 456 -13.28 -9.63 22.90
N PRO A 457 -14.40 -9.35 22.20
CA PRO A 457 -14.84 -10.21 21.11
C PRO A 457 -13.84 -10.13 19.94
N GLY A 458 -13.47 -11.29 19.42
CA GLY A 458 -12.64 -11.39 18.23
C GLY A 458 -13.34 -10.85 16.97
N ARG A 459 -12.59 -10.64 15.88
CA ARG A 459 -13.11 -10.09 14.63
C ARG A 459 -14.36 -10.82 14.14
N PHE A 460 -14.31 -12.13 14.11
CA PHE A 460 -15.44 -12.96 13.64
C PHE A 460 -16.61 -13.00 14.62
N GLU A 461 -16.38 -12.83 15.91
CA GLU A 461 -17.43 -12.71 16.92
C GLU A 461 -18.15 -11.38 16.77
N ARG A 462 -17.39 -10.28 16.59
CA ARG A 462 -17.94 -8.95 16.29
C ARG A 462 -18.79 -8.96 15.01
N GLN A 463 -18.30 -9.59 13.96
CA GLN A 463 -19.05 -9.73 12.71
C GLN A 463 -20.38 -10.45 12.92
N ARG A 464 -20.37 -11.63 13.57
CA ARG A 464 -21.59 -12.38 13.89
C ARG A 464 -22.57 -11.62 14.77
N ALA A 465 -22.06 -10.84 15.75
CA ALA A 465 -22.91 -10.01 16.59
C ALA A 465 -23.61 -8.90 15.81
N LEU A 466 -22.91 -8.28 14.83
CA LEU A 466 -23.49 -7.29 13.91
C LEU A 466 -24.56 -7.92 12.99
N GLU A 467 -24.35 -9.15 12.52
CA GLU A 467 -25.31 -9.91 11.71
C GLU A 467 -26.57 -10.20 12.51
N SER A 468 -26.44 -10.69 13.75
CA SER A 468 -27.58 -11.02 14.63
C SER A 468 -28.36 -9.81 15.13
N SER A 469 -27.77 -8.61 15.14
CA SER A 469 -28.46 -7.37 15.57
C SER A 469 -29.33 -6.72 14.47
N LYS A 470 -29.21 -7.20 13.22
CA LYS A 470 -29.94 -6.69 12.05
C LYS A 470 -31.13 -7.56 11.63
N GLY A 471 -31.34 -8.73 12.26
CA GLY A 471 -32.47 -9.64 12.07
C GLY A 471 -33.49 -9.50 13.20
#